data_58cf461a0aa41e45428b55cec96d17d0
#
_entry.id   58cf461a0aa41e45428b55cec96d17d0
#
_cell.length_a   1.000
_cell.length_b   1.000
_cell.length_c   1.000
_cell.angle_alpha   90.00
_cell.angle_beta   90.00
_cell.angle_gamma   90.00
#
_symmetry.space_group_name_H-M   'P 1'
#
loop_
_entity.id
_entity.type
_entity.pdbx_description
1 polymer ?
#
loop_
_entity_poly.entity_id
_entity_poly.type
_entity_poly.pdbx_seq_one_letter_code
_entity_poly.pdbx_strand_id
1 'polypeptide(L)'
;MKKIKDKITQLETQIIKERVNEEKELLITEMKKIGIEKLPYSYAALKNFIDAETMDFHYNKHYKGYVDKLNDALSKKKYGDLELEKIIKTISRFDKDIRNNAGGAFNHSLFWNMLTPNPKKLTGDLYKKITKQWGTFSNFKKEFEKQAKSRFGSGWVWLVVTSKNTLKIMTTPNQDNPLMNIIQGSGFPILGLDLWEHAYYLKYKNKRDEYITNFW
;
A
#
# COMPACT_ATOMS: atom_id res chain seq x y z
N MET A 1 -17.47 31.73 52.49
CA MET A 1 -17.87 30.35 52.18
C MET A 1 -18.18 30.14 50.71
N LYS A 2 -18.95 30.97 49.99
CA LYS A 2 -19.31 30.81 48.57
C LYS A 2 -18.07 30.75 47.65
N LYS A 3 -17.11 31.69 47.77
CA LYS A 3 -15.85 31.72 46.98
C LYS A 3 -14.98 30.48 47.14
N ILE A 4 -15.00 29.80 48.29
CA ILE A 4 -14.23 28.58 48.53
C ILE A 4 -14.90 27.40 47.84
N LYS A 5 -16.24 27.29 47.91
CA LYS A 5 -17.01 26.28 47.19
C LYS A 5 -16.78 26.39 45.67
N ASP A 6 -16.88 27.59 45.10
CA ASP A 6 -16.69 27.83 43.69
C ASP A 6 -15.27 27.42 43.22
N LYS A 7 -14.24 27.67 44.05
CA LYS A 7 -12.86 27.28 43.76
C LYS A 7 -12.63 25.77 43.85
N ILE A 8 -13.29 25.08 44.79
CA ILE A 8 -13.26 23.61 44.90
C ILE A 8 -13.88 22.97 43.63
N THR A 9 -15.06 23.44 43.22
CA THR A 9 -15.75 22.95 42.04
C THR A 9 -14.94 23.17 40.75
N GLN A 10 -14.21 24.29 40.63
CA GLN A 10 -13.29 24.51 39.48
C GLN A 10 -12.13 23.57 39.50
N LEU A 11 -11.48 23.28 40.62
CA LEU A 11 -10.38 22.34 40.76
C LEU A 11 -10.84 20.90 40.47
N GLU A 12 -11.99 20.48 40.99
CA GLU A 12 -12.56 19.16 40.67
C GLU A 12 -12.82 18.98 39.19
N THR A 13 -13.37 20.01 38.53
CA THR A 13 -13.61 19.99 37.07
C THR A 13 -12.31 19.91 36.28
N GLN A 14 -11.26 20.58 36.74
CA GLN A 14 -9.94 20.52 36.09
C GLN A 14 -9.27 19.14 36.23
N ILE A 15 -9.31 18.58 37.45
CA ILE A 15 -8.77 17.22 37.71
C ILE A 15 -9.50 16.16 36.87
N ILE A 16 -10.82 16.27 36.76
CA ILE A 16 -11.62 15.37 35.93
C ILE A 16 -11.20 15.48 34.44
N LYS A 17 -11.00 16.70 33.92
CA LYS A 17 -10.55 16.93 32.55
C LYS A 17 -9.15 16.36 32.29
N GLU A 18 -8.23 16.52 33.22
CA GLU A 18 -6.87 16.01 33.13
C GLU A 18 -6.87 14.47 33.11
N ARG A 19 -7.59 13.81 34.04
CA ARG A 19 -7.75 12.34 34.04
C ARG A 19 -8.40 11.80 32.79
N VAL A 20 -9.43 12.45 32.27
CA VAL A 20 -10.08 12.03 31.01
C VAL A 20 -9.14 12.17 29.82
N ASN A 21 -8.24 13.17 29.82
CA ASN A 21 -7.24 13.32 28.79
C ASN A 21 -6.13 12.26 28.91
N GLU A 22 -5.65 11.97 30.12
CA GLU A 22 -4.68 10.89 30.38
C GLU A 22 -5.22 9.52 29.98
N GLU A 23 -6.47 9.19 30.33
CA GLU A 23 -7.11 7.94 29.90
C GLU A 23 -7.30 7.88 28.38
N LYS A 24 -7.61 9.01 27.73
CA LYS A 24 -7.69 9.08 26.27
C LYS A 24 -6.34 8.88 25.60
N GLU A 25 -5.27 9.47 26.13
CA GLU A 25 -3.92 9.26 25.61
C GLU A 25 -3.45 7.82 25.83
N LEU A 26 -3.77 7.21 26.95
CA LEU A 26 -3.47 5.81 27.25
C LEU A 26 -4.19 4.86 26.26
N LEU A 27 -5.48 5.08 26.01
CA LEU A 27 -6.27 4.32 25.01
C LEU A 27 -5.74 4.50 23.59
N ILE A 28 -5.26 5.70 23.24
CA ILE A 28 -4.62 5.96 21.94
C ILE A 28 -3.28 5.23 21.83
N THR A 29 -2.55 5.10 22.92
CA THR A 29 -1.25 4.41 22.96
C THR A 29 -1.41 2.88 22.85
N GLU A 30 -2.55 2.33 23.26
CA GLU A 30 -2.87 0.89 23.16
C GLU A 30 -3.42 0.46 21.78
N MET A 31 -3.76 1.42 20.90
CA MET A 31 -4.23 1.08 19.55
C MET A 31 -3.15 0.32 18.76
N LYS A 32 -3.50 -0.86 18.27
CA LYS A 32 -2.63 -1.67 17.42
C LYS A 32 -2.31 -0.92 16.13
N LYS A 33 -1.07 -0.44 16.01
CA LYS A 33 -0.61 0.27 14.82
C LYS A 33 -0.39 -0.71 13.67
N ILE A 34 -0.70 -0.25 12.45
CA ILE A 34 -0.30 -0.94 11.23
C ILE A 34 1.23 -0.90 11.16
N GLY A 35 1.85 -2.07 11.10
CA GLY A 35 3.31 -2.23 11.10
C GLY A 35 3.93 -2.02 9.72
N ILE A 36 5.23 -1.79 9.73
CA ILE A 36 6.07 -1.78 8.52
C ILE A 36 6.65 -3.18 8.35
N GLU A 37 6.35 -3.83 7.23
CA GLU A 37 6.95 -5.11 6.90
C GLU A 37 8.42 -4.94 6.52
N LYS A 38 9.27 -5.83 7.04
CA LYS A 38 10.70 -5.83 6.71
C LYS A 38 10.91 -6.32 5.28
N LEU A 39 11.86 -5.69 4.56
CA LEU A 39 12.29 -6.20 3.26
C LEU A 39 12.87 -7.61 3.43
N PRO A 40 12.48 -8.58 2.59
CA PRO A 40 13.03 -9.94 2.62
C PRO A 40 14.43 -10.05 1.99
N TYR A 41 15.02 -8.94 1.56
CA TYR A 41 16.33 -8.84 0.89
C TYR A 41 17.00 -7.50 1.22
N SER A 42 18.31 -7.39 0.93
CA SER A 42 19.05 -6.13 1.10
C SER A 42 18.68 -5.10 0.03
N TYR A 43 18.92 -3.82 0.30
CA TYR A 43 18.62 -2.72 -0.63
C TYR A 43 19.31 -2.87 -1.99
N ALA A 44 20.51 -3.46 -2.02
CA ALA A 44 21.27 -3.67 -3.25
C ALA A 44 20.92 -4.98 -3.99
N ALA A 45 20.05 -5.83 -3.41
CA ALA A 45 19.78 -7.15 -3.96
C ALA A 45 19.08 -7.13 -5.34
N LEU A 46 18.34 -6.08 -5.63
CA LEU A 46 17.58 -5.89 -6.88
C LEU A 46 18.25 -4.87 -7.82
N LYS A 47 19.55 -4.63 -7.70
CA LYS A 47 20.29 -3.55 -8.39
C LYS A 47 20.08 -3.48 -9.92
N ASN A 48 19.80 -4.59 -10.57
CA ASN A 48 19.52 -4.61 -12.01
C ASN A 48 18.18 -3.94 -12.33
N PHE A 49 17.19 -4.07 -11.45
CA PHE A 49 15.86 -3.48 -11.56
C PHE A 49 15.73 -2.18 -10.75
N ILE A 50 15.96 -2.23 -9.46
CA ILE A 50 15.91 -1.08 -8.53
C ILE A 50 17.29 -0.98 -7.86
N ASP A 51 17.99 0.15 -7.99
CA ASP A 51 19.24 0.38 -7.30
C ASP A 51 19.02 0.64 -5.79
N ALA A 52 20.13 0.61 -5.04
CA ALA A 52 20.07 0.73 -3.58
C ALA A 52 19.55 2.10 -3.12
N GLU A 53 19.86 3.17 -3.84
CA GLU A 53 19.40 4.52 -3.54
C GLU A 53 17.88 4.64 -3.75
N THR A 54 17.38 4.18 -4.90
CA THR A 54 15.94 4.12 -5.16
C THR A 54 15.22 3.26 -4.11
N MET A 55 15.80 2.10 -3.75
CA MET A 55 15.21 1.21 -2.75
C MET A 55 15.12 1.90 -1.38
N ASP A 56 16.17 2.61 -0.96
CA ASP A 56 16.19 3.33 0.32
C ASP A 56 15.09 4.40 0.37
N PHE A 57 15.01 5.27 -0.64
CA PHE A 57 13.96 6.29 -0.70
C PHE A 57 12.57 5.69 -0.80
N HIS A 58 12.40 4.67 -1.63
CA HIS A 58 11.11 4.04 -1.88
C HIS A 58 10.57 3.35 -0.62
N TYR A 59 11.43 2.64 0.11
CA TYR A 59 11.06 1.94 1.34
C TYR A 59 10.99 2.88 2.56
N ASN A 60 12.07 3.63 2.84
CA ASN A 60 12.18 4.40 4.08
C ASN A 60 11.46 5.76 4.05
N LYS A 61 11.18 6.32 2.86
CA LYS A 61 10.48 7.61 2.75
C LYS A 61 9.04 7.44 2.25
N HIS A 62 8.83 6.74 1.14
CA HIS A 62 7.50 6.59 0.56
C HIS A 62 6.65 5.55 1.31
N TYR A 63 7.08 4.29 1.38
CA TYR A 63 6.32 3.24 2.06
C TYR A 63 6.12 3.54 3.55
N LYS A 64 7.21 3.83 4.26
CA LYS A 64 7.13 4.22 5.68
C LYS A 64 6.23 5.44 5.87
N GLY A 65 6.34 6.45 5.01
CA GLY A 65 5.51 7.65 5.07
C GLY A 65 4.00 7.35 4.90
N TYR A 66 3.62 6.40 4.05
CA TYR A 66 2.22 5.97 3.93
C TYR A 66 1.73 5.29 5.21
N VAL A 67 2.53 4.41 5.80
CA VAL A 67 2.18 3.70 7.05
C VAL A 67 2.04 4.69 8.22
N ASP A 68 3.00 5.60 8.38
CA ASP A 68 3.00 6.60 9.45
C ASP A 68 1.77 7.53 9.35
N LYS A 69 1.49 8.05 8.15
CA LYS A 69 0.33 8.91 7.89
C LYS A 69 -1.00 8.19 8.06
N LEU A 70 -1.07 6.90 7.70
CA LEU A 70 -2.27 6.10 7.92
C LEU A 70 -2.54 5.94 9.41
N ASN A 71 -1.53 5.55 10.20
CA ASN A 71 -1.66 5.40 11.64
C ASN A 71 -2.08 6.71 12.32
N ASP A 72 -1.50 7.83 11.90
CA ASP A 72 -1.87 9.16 12.39
C ASP A 72 -3.33 9.52 12.06
N ALA A 73 -3.77 9.26 10.82
CA ALA A 73 -5.14 9.51 10.40
C ALA A 73 -6.17 8.64 11.14
N LEU A 74 -5.86 7.35 11.34
CA LEU A 74 -6.73 6.42 12.08
C LEU A 74 -6.85 6.84 13.56
N SER A 75 -5.75 7.21 14.20
CA SER A 75 -5.71 7.68 15.58
C SER A 75 -6.55 8.97 15.76
N LYS A 76 -6.30 9.99 14.93
CA LYS A 76 -7.04 11.27 15.00
C LYS A 76 -8.54 11.10 14.84
N LYS A 77 -8.98 10.15 14.00
CA LYS A 77 -10.39 9.90 13.72
C LYS A 77 -11.03 8.84 14.59
N LYS A 78 -10.29 8.26 15.53
CA LYS A 78 -10.75 7.26 16.51
C LYS A 78 -11.42 6.04 15.87
N TYR A 79 -10.87 5.56 14.76
CA TYR A 79 -11.42 4.37 14.08
C TYR A 79 -11.14 3.05 14.80
N GLY A 80 -10.36 3.07 15.89
CA GLY A 80 -9.98 1.86 16.63
C GLY A 80 -9.00 0.96 15.85
N ASP A 81 -8.87 -0.27 16.32
CA ASP A 81 -7.98 -1.29 15.75
C ASP A 81 -8.57 -1.87 14.47
N LEU A 82 -8.10 -1.40 13.34
CA LEU A 82 -8.52 -1.91 12.04
C LEU A 82 -7.34 -2.57 11.31
N GLU A 83 -7.54 -3.79 10.86
CA GLU A 83 -6.60 -4.47 9.97
C GLU A 83 -6.56 -3.77 8.61
N LEU A 84 -5.34 -3.59 8.05
CA LEU A 84 -5.14 -2.88 6.78
C LEU A 84 -6.00 -3.44 5.65
N GLU A 85 -6.10 -4.75 5.53
CA GLU A 85 -6.90 -5.40 4.48
C GLU A 85 -8.40 -5.10 4.63
N LYS A 86 -8.89 -5.00 5.87
CA LYS A 86 -10.28 -4.61 6.14
C LYS A 86 -10.55 -3.16 5.72
N ILE A 87 -9.62 -2.24 5.99
CA ILE A 87 -9.70 -0.85 5.54
C ILE A 87 -9.78 -0.81 4.01
N ILE A 88 -8.87 -1.51 3.32
CA ILE A 88 -8.82 -1.59 1.85
C ILE A 88 -10.15 -2.11 1.27
N LYS A 89 -10.67 -3.21 1.78
CA LYS A 89 -11.92 -3.83 1.30
C LYS A 89 -13.17 -2.97 1.54
N THR A 90 -13.11 -2.04 2.47
CA THR A 90 -14.24 -1.15 2.81
C THR A 90 -13.89 0.33 2.62
N ILE A 91 -12.97 0.62 1.69
CA ILE A 91 -12.37 1.94 1.52
C ILE A 91 -13.38 3.06 1.22
N SER A 92 -14.54 2.74 0.65
CA SER A 92 -15.63 3.69 0.43
C SER A 92 -16.19 4.34 1.69
N ARG A 93 -15.89 3.79 2.88
CA ARG A 93 -16.29 4.33 4.18
C ARG A 93 -15.34 5.38 4.74
N PHE A 94 -14.19 5.55 4.08
CA PHE A 94 -13.10 6.41 4.56
C PHE A 94 -12.89 7.58 3.61
N ASP A 95 -12.28 8.63 4.14
CA ASP A 95 -11.92 9.79 3.35
C ASP A 95 -10.70 9.53 2.45
N LYS A 96 -10.37 10.56 1.66
CA LYS A 96 -9.28 10.51 0.69
C LYS A 96 -7.91 10.28 1.34
N ASP A 97 -7.68 10.80 2.53
CA ASP A 97 -6.38 10.67 3.21
C ASP A 97 -6.15 9.24 3.66
N ILE A 98 -7.15 8.61 4.28
CA ILE A 98 -7.08 7.19 4.63
C ILE A 98 -7.00 6.33 3.37
N ARG A 99 -7.78 6.63 2.32
CA ARG A 99 -7.74 5.89 1.05
C ARG A 99 -6.33 5.90 0.44
N ASN A 100 -5.71 7.06 0.33
CA ASN A 100 -4.39 7.20 -0.26
C ASN A 100 -3.32 6.50 0.57
N ASN A 101 -3.33 6.70 1.89
CA ASN A 101 -2.30 6.17 2.77
C ASN A 101 -2.48 4.67 3.02
N ALA A 102 -3.70 4.16 3.17
CA ALA A 102 -3.97 2.73 3.26
C ALA A 102 -3.61 2.01 1.94
N GLY A 103 -3.99 2.60 0.80
CA GLY A 103 -3.58 2.09 -0.49
C GLY A 103 -2.06 2.03 -0.63
N GLY A 104 -1.36 3.12 -0.29
CA GLY A 104 0.10 3.17 -0.33
C GLY A 104 0.74 2.13 0.59
N ALA A 105 0.27 2.00 1.83
CA ALA A 105 0.76 0.99 2.76
C ALA A 105 0.58 -0.43 2.23
N PHE A 106 -0.60 -0.76 1.73
CA PHE A 106 -0.91 -2.09 1.19
C PHE A 106 -0.14 -2.41 -0.09
N ASN A 107 -0.14 -1.49 -1.06
CA ASN A 107 0.48 -1.70 -2.36
C ASN A 107 1.99 -1.96 -2.24
N HIS A 108 2.67 -1.16 -1.40
CA HIS A 108 4.12 -1.31 -1.20
C HIS A 108 4.46 -2.57 -0.39
N SER A 109 3.70 -2.91 0.66
CA SER A 109 3.87 -4.18 1.38
C SER A 109 3.79 -5.38 0.42
N LEU A 110 2.76 -5.41 -0.42
CA LEU A 110 2.60 -6.45 -1.44
C LEU A 110 3.75 -6.43 -2.46
N PHE A 111 4.19 -5.25 -2.90
CA PHE A 111 5.26 -5.08 -3.88
C PHE A 111 6.59 -5.66 -3.38
N TRP A 112 6.97 -5.37 -2.14
CA TRP A 112 8.21 -5.91 -1.56
C TRP A 112 8.21 -7.43 -1.48
N ASN A 113 7.09 -8.03 -1.15
CA ASN A 113 6.94 -9.49 -1.03
C ASN A 113 6.88 -10.21 -2.40
N MET A 114 6.52 -9.51 -3.47
CA MET A 114 6.50 -10.08 -4.83
C MET A 114 7.85 -10.07 -5.53
N LEU A 115 8.76 -9.18 -5.12
CA LEU A 115 10.09 -9.07 -5.72
C LEU A 115 11.07 -10.08 -5.09
N THR A 116 12.00 -10.59 -5.89
CA THR A 116 13.04 -11.50 -5.41
C THR A 116 14.33 -11.34 -6.20
N PRO A 117 15.50 -11.34 -5.53
CA PRO A 117 16.79 -11.38 -6.23
C PRO A 117 17.10 -12.75 -6.89
N ASN A 118 16.33 -13.78 -6.53
CA ASN A 118 16.51 -15.15 -7.01
C ASN A 118 15.25 -15.63 -7.75
N PRO A 119 14.98 -15.12 -8.96
CA PRO A 119 13.79 -15.46 -9.70
C PRO A 119 13.81 -16.96 -10.09
N LYS A 120 12.67 -17.61 -9.89
CA LYS A 120 12.46 -19.00 -10.28
C LYS A 120 11.61 -19.05 -11.56
N LYS A 121 11.85 -20.07 -12.37
CA LYS A 121 11.00 -20.32 -13.53
C LYS A 121 9.55 -20.51 -13.07
N LEU A 122 8.64 -19.76 -13.67
CA LEU A 122 7.22 -19.90 -13.40
C LEU A 122 6.71 -21.28 -13.84
N THR A 123 6.07 -22.00 -12.95
CA THR A 123 5.53 -23.35 -13.16
C THR A 123 4.17 -23.50 -12.47
N GLY A 124 3.59 -24.68 -12.52
CA GLY A 124 2.35 -25.01 -11.81
C GLY A 124 1.10 -24.37 -12.40
N ASP A 125 0.09 -24.18 -11.56
CA ASP A 125 -1.25 -23.78 -12.03
C ASP A 125 -1.30 -22.34 -12.54
N LEU A 126 -0.51 -21.45 -11.96
CA LEU A 126 -0.44 -20.06 -12.45
C LEU A 126 0.11 -20.03 -13.90
N TYR A 127 1.18 -20.80 -14.18
CA TYR A 127 1.72 -20.92 -15.53
C TYR A 127 0.67 -21.46 -16.51
N LYS A 128 -0.05 -22.53 -16.12
CA LYS A 128 -1.12 -23.10 -16.95
C LYS A 128 -2.24 -22.10 -17.24
N LYS A 129 -2.66 -21.33 -16.22
CA LYS A 129 -3.70 -20.28 -16.38
C LYS A 129 -3.22 -19.16 -17.31
N ILE A 130 -1.97 -18.71 -17.18
CA ILE A 130 -1.37 -17.69 -18.04
C ILE A 130 -1.30 -18.18 -19.47
N THR A 131 -0.76 -19.37 -19.71
CA THR A 131 -0.64 -19.93 -21.07
C THR A 131 -1.99 -20.24 -21.69
N LYS A 132 -2.96 -20.69 -20.92
CA LYS A 132 -4.34 -20.87 -21.41
C LYS A 132 -4.96 -19.55 -21.89
N GLN A 133 -4.69 -18.43 -21.21
CA GLN A 133 -5.35 -17.16 -21.51
C GLN A 133 -4.60 -16.34 -22.58
N TRP A 134 -3.26 -16.34 -22.57
CA TRP A 134 -2.44 -15.54 -23.49
C TRP A 134 -1.63 -16.35 -24.48
N GLY A 135 -1.78 -17.68 -24.50
CA GLY A 135 -1.02 -18.58 -25.35
C GLY A 135 0.39 -18.87 -24.83
N THR A 136 1.16 -17.83 -24.53
CA THR A 136 2.53 -17.95 -24.01
C THR A 136 2.78 -16.97 -22.87
N PHE A 137 3.79 -17.26 -22.04
CA PHE A 137 4.26 -16.32 -21.02
C PHE A 137 4.78 -15.00 -21.65
N SER A 138 5.42 -15.09 -22.82
CA SER A 138 5.88 -13.91 -23.57
C SER A 138 4.72 -12.98 -23.96
N ASN A 139 3.61 -13.55 -24.42
CA ASN A 139 2.43 -12.75 -24.76
C ASN A 139 1.79 -12.11 -23.54
N PHE A 140 1.76 -12.83 -22.40
CA PHE A 140 1.33 -12.26 -21.14
C PHE A 140 2.21 -11.06 -20.72
N LYS A 141 3.55 -11.21 -20.79
CA LYS A 141 4.48 -10.09 -20.51
C LYS A 141 4.18 -8.88 -21.39
N LYS A 142 4.07 -9.09 -22.71
CA LYS A 142 3.77 -8.01 -23.66
C LYS A 142 2.47 -7.29 -23.33
N GLU A 143 1.42 -8.02 -22.96
CA GLU A 143 0.14 -7.41 -22.58
C GLU A 143 0.24 -6.66 -21.25
N PHE A 144 0.93 -7.20 -20.26
CA PHE A 144 1.18 -6.52 -18.98
C PHE A 144 1.99 -5.22 -19.18
N GLU A 145 3.08 -5.27 -19.95
CA GLU A 145 3.88 -4.09 -20.28
C GLU A 145 3.07 -3.04 -21.07
N LYS A 146 2.24 -3.47 -22.02
CA LYS A 146 1.35 -2.58 -22.77
C LYS A 146 0.39 -1.84 -21.85
N GLN A 147 -0.24 -2.55 -20.91
CA GLN A 147 -1.13 -1.95 -19.91
C GLN A 147 -0.36 -1.00 -18.97
N ALA A 148 0.85 -1.39 -18.53
CA ALA A 148 1.70 -0.53 -17.74
C ALA A 148 2.05 0.78 -18.46
N LYS A 149 2.47 0.71 -19.73
CA LYS A 149 2.84 1.87 -20.56
C LYS A 149 1.64 2.78 -20.85
N SER A 150 0.46 2.20 -21.03
CA SER A 150 -0.78 2.96 -21.28
C SER A 150 -1.29 3.73 -20.06
N ARG A 151 -0.83 3.41 -18.85
CA ARG A 151 -1.22 4.14 -17.64
C ARG A 151 -0.65 5.54 -17.64
N PHE A 152 -1.48 6.53 -17.90
CA PHE A 152 -1.10 7.94 -17.80
C PHE A 152 -1.02 8.39 -16.35
N GLY A 153 0.08 9.05 -15.98
CA GLY A 153 0.34 9.54 -14.62
C GLY A 153 0.67 8.42 -13.63
N SER A 154 0.60 8.76 -12.35
CA SER A 154 0.90 7.85 -11.25
C SER A 154 -0.15 6.76 -11.10
N GLY A 155 0.28 5.57 -10.76
CA GLY A 155 -0.60 4.44 -10.53
C GLY A 155 0.14 3.13 -10.50
N TRP A 156 -0.60 2.05 -10.70
CA TRP A 156 -0.11 0.68 -10.66
C TRP A 156 -0.67 -0.13 -11.81
N VAL A 157 0.06 -1.15 -12.23
CA VAL A 157 -0.46 -2.24 -13.09
C VAL A 157 -0.46 -3.54 -12.27
N TRP A 158 -1.51 -4.33 -12.44
CA TRP A 158 -1.78 -5.53 -11.64
C TRP A 158 -2.13 -6.73 -12.52
N LEU A 159 -1.69 -7.91 -12.08
CA LEU A 159 -2.31 -9.17 -12.43
C LEU A 159 -3.20 -9.59 -11.26
N VAL A 160 -4.48 -9.81 -11.53
CA VAL A 160 -5.47 -10.17 -10.49
C VAL A 160 -6.14 -11.51 -10.80
N VAL A 161 -6.49 -12.21 -9.73
CA VAL A 161 -7.41 -13.34 -9.78
C VAL A 161 -8.81 -12.82 -9.51
N THR A 162 -9.71 -12.94 -10.47
CA THR A 162 -11.09 -12.48 -10.34
C THR A 162 -11.94 -13.44 -9.49
N SER A 163 -13.13 -13.03 -9.08
CA SER A 163 -14.09 -13.89 -8.38
C SER A 163 -14.50 -15.13 -9.17
N LYS A 164 -14.37 -15.09 -10.51
CA LYS A 164 -14.60 -16.24 -11.41
C LYS A 164 -13.35 -17.13 -11.57
N ASN A 165 -12.32 -16.95 -10.75
CA ASN A 165 -11.07 -17.68 -10.82
C ASN A 165 -10.34 -17.57 -12.18
N THR A 166 -10.54 -16.47 -12.90
CA THR A 166 -9.82 -16.11 -14.12
C THR A 166 -8.76 -15.05 -13.82
N LEU A 167 -7.77 -14.92 -14.70
CA LEU A 167 -6.76 -13.88 -14.60
C LEU A 167 -7.20 -12.62 -15.35
N LYS A 168 -6.80 -11.45 -14.85
CA LYS A 168 -7.03 -10.17 -15.50
C LYS A 168 -5.84 -9.25 -15.27
N ILE A 169 -5.39 -8.56 -16.32
CA ILE A 169 -4.47 -7.44 -16.18
C ILE A 169 -5.30 -6.16 -16.09
N MET A 170 -4.99 -5.29 -15.14
CA MET A 170 -5.66 -4.01 -14.99
C MET A 170 -4.74 -2.95 -14.41
N THR A 171 -5.08 -1.69 -14.57
CA THR A 171 -4.37 -0.56 -13.95
C THR A 171 -5.28 0.19 -12.99
N THR A 172 -4.68 0.79 -11.98
CA THR A 172 -5.38 1.68 -11.04
C THR A 172 -4.63 3.01 -10.90
N PRO A 173 -5.34 4.13 -10.69
CA PRO A 173 -4.71 5.43 -10.47
C PRO A 173 -4.16 5.56 -9.05
N ASN A 174 -3.15 6.41 -8.89
CA ASN A 174 -2.59 6.77 -7.59
C ASN A 174 -2.26 5.54 -6.73
N GLN A 175 -2.80 5.49 -5.50
CA GLN A 175 -2.60 4.35 -4.60
C GLN A 175 -3.84 3.43 -4.52
N ASP A 176 -4.76 3.54 -5.44
CA ASP A 176 -5.87 2.60 -5.56
C ASP A 176 -5.37 1.20 -5.94
N ASN A 177 -6.08 0.18 -5.48
CA ASN A 177 -5.74 -1.21 -5.79
C ASN A 177 -6.98 -2.09 -6.04
N PRO A 178 -6.80 -3.28 -6.64
CA PRO A 178 -7.91 -4.15 -7.02
C PRO A 178 -8.79 -4.69 -5.89
N LEU A 179 -8.34 -4.63 -4.62
CA LEU A 179 -9.15 -5.05 -3.46
C LEU A 179 -10.14 -3.99 -3.00
N MET A 180 -9.96 -2.74 -3.42
CA MET A 180 -10.82 -1.64 -3.00
C MET A 180 -12.22 -1.81 -3.58
N ASN A 181 -13.25 -1.72 -2.72
CA ASN A 181 -14.66 -1.87 -3.11
C ASN A 181 -15.18 -0.76 -4.04
N ILE A 182 -14.39 0.24 -4.35
CA ILE A 182 -14.68 1.32 -5.31
C ILE A 182 -14.11 1.04 -6.71
N ILE A 183 -13.34 -0.05 -6.89
CA ILE A 183 -12.69 -0.39 -8.16
C ILE A 183 -13.53 -1.43 -8.91
N GLN A 184 -13.93 -1.09 -10.14
CA GLN A 184 -14.67 -2.00 -11.00
C GLN A 184 -13.81 -3.15 -11.52
N GLY A 185 -14.38 -4.36 -11.53
CA GLY A 185 -13.67 -5.56 -11.97
C GLY A 185 -12.55 -5.97 -11.01
N SER A 186 -12.77 -5.71 -9.73
CA SER A 186 -11.89 -6.06 -8.62
C SER A 186 -11.55 -7.55 -8.58
N GLY A 187 -10.45 -7.87 -7.93
CA GLY A 187 -9.96 -9.22 -7.73
C GLY A 187 -8.77 -9.21 -6.78
N PHE A 188 -8.26 -10.38 -6.45
CA PHE A 188 -7.09 -10.50 -5.58
C PHE A 188 -5.81 -10.24 -6.38
N PRO A 189 -5.01 -9.19 -6.10
CA PRO A 189 -3.78 -8.89 -6.79
C PRO A 189 -2.71 -9.92 -6.43
N ILE A 190 -2.12 -10.56 -7.45
CA ILE A 190 -1.05 -11.54 -7.29
C ILE A 190 0.28 -11.10 -7.90
N LEU A 191 0.26 -10.03 -8.70
CA LEU A 191 1.44 -9.34 -9.22
C LEU A 191 1.09 -7.87 -9.36
N GLY A 192 2.03 -6.98 -9.05
CA GLY A 192 1.88 -5.54 -9.22
C GLY A 192 3.19 -4.87 -9.57
N LEU A 193 3.12 -3.79 -10.33
CA LEU A 193 4.25 -2.93 -10.62
C LEU A 193 3.87 -1.49 -10.32
N ASP A 194 4.70 -0.84 -9.52
CA ASP A 194 4.58 0.58 -9.20
C ASP A 194 4.98 1.43 -10.40
N LEU A 195 4.09 2.31 -10.84
CA LEU A 195 4.29 3.19 -11.98
C LEU A 195 4.43 4.67 -11.56
N TRP A 196 4.57 4.95 -10.27
CA TRP A 196 4.91 6.25 -9.75
C TRP A 196 6.36 6.60 -10.07
N GLU A 197 6.66 7.87 -10.27
CA GLU A 197 8.03 8.32 -10.57
C GLU A 197 9.03 7.96 -9.45
N HIS A 198 8.61 7.98 -8.20
CA HIS A 198 9.49 7.61 -7.08
C HIS A 198 10.03 6.16 -7.17
N ALA A 199 9.35 5.29 -7.90
CA ALA A 199 9.78 3.90 -8.07
C ALA A 199 10.94 3.74 -9.06
N TYR A 200 11.13 4.70 -9.98
CA TYR A 200 12.08 4.52 -11.08
C TYR A 200 12.92 5.74 -11.43
N TYR A 201 12.52 6.96 -11.07
CA TYR A 201 13.12 8.17 -11.62
C TYR A 201 14.59 8.36 -11.28
N LEU A 202 15.05 7.97 -10.09
CA LEU A 202 16.46 8.09 -9.72
C LEU A 202 17.38 7.30 -10.67
N LYS A 203 17.00 6.09 -11.02
CA LYS A 203 17.77 5.20 -11.89
C LYS A 203 17.49 5.41 -13.38
N TYR A 204 16.22 5.50 -13.77
CA TYR A 204 15.80 5.46 -15.18
C TYR A 204 15.49 6.82 -15.77
N LYS A 205 15.34 7.88 -14.95
CA LYS A 205 14.92 9.23 -15.37
C LYS A 205 13.59 9.14 -16.12
N ASN A 206 13.51 9.71 -17.32
CA ASN A 206 12.32 9.68 -18.17
C ASN A 206 12.10 8.34 -18.90
N LYS A 207 12.99 7.36 -18.72
CA LYS A 207 12.92 6.06 -19.41
C LYS A 207 12.03 5.05 -18.69
N ARG A 208 10.77 5.44 -18.43
CA ARG A 208 9.79 4.57 -17.75
C ARG A 208 9.59 3.23 -18.45
N ASP A 209 9.66 3.20 -19.77
CA ASP A 209 9.53 1.97 -20.56
C ASP A 209 10.66 0.97 -20.28
N GLU A 210 11.88 1.45 -20.04
CA GLU A 210 13.01 0.62 -19.67
C GLU A 210 12.82 0.01 -18.28
N TYR A 211 12.32 0.82 -17.31
CA TYR A 211 11.94 0.32 -15.99
C TYR A 211 10.89 -0.80 -16.07
N ILE A 212 9.83 -0.59 -16.86
CA ILE A 212 8.76 -1.58 -17.04
C ILE A 212 9.31 -2.89 -17.66
N THR A 213 10.20 -2.78 -18.62
CA THR A 213 10.83 -3.95 -19.27
C THR A 213 11.77 -4.69 -18.32
N ASN A 214 12.51 -3.99 -17.47
CA ASN A 214 13.47 -4.57 -16.51
C ASN A 214 12.81 -5.21 -15.28
N PHE A 215 11.49 -5.11 -15.15
CA PHE A 215 10.73 -5.74 -14.06
C PHE A 215 10.79 -7.27 -14.06
N TRP A 216 10.98 -7.86 -15.22
CA TRP A 216 11.04 -9.32 -15.40
C TRP A 216 12.46 -9.86 -15.14
#